data_20113cf3e26c704153b88c58c9b62ad8
#
_entry.id   20113cf3e26c704153b88c58c9b62ad8
#
_cell.length_a   1.000
_cell.length_b   1.000
_cell.length_c   1.000
_cell.angle_alpha   90.00
_cell.angle_beta   90.00
_cell.angle_gamma   90.00
#
_symmetry.space_group_name_H-M   'P 1'
#
loop_
_entity.id
_entity.type
_entity.pdbx_description
1 polymer ?
#
loop_
_entity_poly.entity_id
_entity_poly.type
_entity_poly.pdbx_seq_one_letter_code
_entity_poly.pdbx_strand_id
1 'polypeptide(L)'
;MDALNEVVKESMVGDCTHMSVLEVFKGVTHNQAIEKPIANSLSSYEILHHMIIWQDIFLKNIKDEPTDWEEANRIANEELTQTAKEMLSQKTWDQLVEDFTRSFDEAKTLLDTIDLSKPMETFPYGNKPTLKMYFVLNQHNSYHMGQIIKNRVAQGTWPL
;
A
#
# COMPACT_ATOMS: atom_id res chain seq x y z
N MET A 1 -7.55 -1.80 -24.54
CA MET A 1 -7.48 -1.18 -23.19
C MET A 1 -8.03 0.22 -23.31
N ASP A 2 -8.85 0.66 -22.36
CA ASP A 2 -9.36 2.04 -22.36
C ASP A 2 -8.19 3.00 -22.02
N ALA A 3 -8.14 4.17 -22.62
CA ALA A 3 -7.11 5.18 -22.34
C ALA A 3 -7.06 5.57 -20.85
N LEU A 4 -8.20 5.51 -20.16
CA LEU A 4 -8.29 5.78 -18.73
C LEU A 4 -7.56 4.70 -17.90
N ASN A 5 -7.69 3.44 -18.27
CA ASN A 5 -7.03 2.32 -17.59
C ASN A 5 -5.49 2.47 -17.72
N GLU A 6 -4.99 2.89 -18.90
CA GLU A 6 -3.56 3.15 -19.09
C GLU A 6 -3.07 4.28 -18.19
N VAL A 7 -3.77 5.42 -18.15
CA VAL A 7 -3.39 6.56 -17.28
C VAL A 7 -3.37 6.16 -15.81
N VAL A 8 -4.34 5.35 -15.35
CA VAL A 8 -4.36 4.85 -13.97
C VAL A 8 -3.17 3.92 -13.73
N LYS A 9 -2.85 3.04 -14.67
CA LYS A 9 -1.72 2.11 -14.59
C LYS A 9 -0.36 2.85 -14.52
N GLU A 10 -0.18 3.85 -15.38
CA GLU A 10 0.99 4.74 -15.34
C GLU A 10 1.12 5.46 -14.00
N SER A 11 0.00 5.96 -13.45
CA SER A 11 0.01 6.62 -12.15
C SER A 11 0.40 5.70 -10.99
N MET A 12 0.07 4.40 -11.06
CA MET A 12 0.49 3.41 -10.06
C MET A 12 2.01 3.19 -10.07
N VAL A 13 2.63 3.18 -11.23
CA VAL A 13 4.09 2.96 -11.35
C VAL A 13 4.92 4.24 -11.15
N GLY A 14 4.26 5.39 -10.97
CA GLY A 14 4.93 6.63 -10.63
C GLY A 14 5.48 7.43 -11.82
N ASP A 15 5.03 7.12 -13.04
CA ASP A 15 5.58 7.73 -14.27
C ASP A 15 5.23 9.23 -14.42
N CYS A 16 4.28 9.73 -13.64
CA CYS A 16 3.74 11.08 -13.79
C CYS A 16 4.34 12.12 -12.84
N THR A 17 4.64 11.75 -11.59
CA THR A 17 4.98 12.73 -10.54
C THR A 17 6.11 12.29 -9.61
N HIS A 18 6.22 11.02 -9.31
CA HIS A 18 7.24 10.46 -8.41
C HIS A 18 7.57 9.03 -8.84
N MET A 19 8.63 8.49 -8.27
CA MET A 19 9.02 7.09 -8.52
C MET A 19 7.94 6.10 -8.07
N SER A 20 8.00 4.88 -8.58
CA SER A 20 7.15 3.78 -8.09
C SER A 20 7.30 3.59 -6.59
N VAL A 21 6.19 3.26 -5.92
CA VAL A 21 6.22 2.90 -4.50
C VAL A 21 7.19 1.75 -4.19
N LEU A 22 7.41 0.84 -5.13
CA LEU A 22 8.34 -0.29 -4.97
C LEU A 22 9.81 0.15 -4.88
N GLU A 23 10.16 1.31 -5.45
CA GLU A 23 11.53 1.83 -5.37
C GLU A 23 11.95 2.21 -3.95
N VAL A 24 10.99 2.60 -3.09
CA VAL A 24 11.32 3.00 -1.71
C VAL A 24 11.71 1.84 -0.81
N PHE A 25 11.44 0.60 -1.22
CA PHE A 25 11.80 -0.60 -0.46
C PHE A 25 13.19 -1.12 -0.81
N LYS A 26 13.74 -0.73 -1.97
CA LYS A 26 15.03 -1.24 -2.46
C LYS A 26 16.17 -0.89 -1.52
N GLY A 27 16.98 -1.88 -1.20
CA GLY A 27 18.18 -1.72 -0.36
C GLY A 27 17.91 -1.45 1.12
N VAL A 28 16.66 -1.53 1.58
CA VAL A 28 16.33 -1.47 3.01
C VAL A 28 16.59 -2.83 3.65
N THR A 29 17.50 -2.89 4.62
CA THR A 29 17.72 -4.10 5.40
C THR A 29 16.63 -4.30 6.44
N HIS A 30 16.46 -5.55 6.91
CA HIS A 30 15.50 -5.85 7.98
C HIS A 30 15.71 -4.99 9.24
N ASN A 31 16.95 -4.79 9.66
CA ASN A 31 17.27 -3.97 10.83
C ASN A 31 16.88 -2.49 10.62
N GLN A 32 17.14 -1.94 9.45
CA GLN A 32 16.71 -0.57 9.11
C GLN A 32 15.19 -0.44 9.08
N ALA A 33 14.49 -1.47 8.59
CA ALA A 33 13.03 -1.46 8.51
C ALA A 33 12.36 -1.41 9.88
N ILE A 34 12.89 -2.12 10.87
CA ILE A 34 12.32 -2.16 12.24
C ILE A 34 12.74 -1.00 13.13
N GLU A 35 13.79 -0.29 12.77
CA GLU A 35 14.26 0.89 13.51
C GLU A 35 13.27 2.03 13.42
N LYS A 36 13.15 2.81 14.51
CA LYS A 36 12.39 4.07 14.58
C LYS A 36 13.36 5.26 14.60
N PRO A 37 13.83 5.71 13.42
CA PRO A 37 14.87 6.73 13.34
C PRO A 37 14.39 8.12 13.78
N ILE A 38 13.08 8.31 13.86
CA ILE A 38 12.45 9.57 14.26
C ILE A 38 11.59 9.31 15.50
N ALA A 39 11.77 10.11 16.53
CA ALA A 39 11.01 10.00 17.77
C ALA A 39 9.50 10.08 17.52
N ASN A 40 8.74 9.20 18.15
CA ASN A 40 7.27 9.10 18.00
C ASN A 40 6.76 8.83 16.58
N SER A 41 7.62 8.34 15.68
CA SER A 41 7.20 7.88 14.35
C SER A 41 6.99 6.36 14.31
N LEU A 42 6.33 5.91 13.26
CA LEU A 42 6.29 4.50 12.89
C LEU A 42 7.60 4.10 12.22
N SER A 43 8.03 2.86 12.43
CA SER A 43 9.10 2.25 11.64
C SER A 43 8.63 1.98 10.21
N SER A 44 9.56 1.78 9.28
CA SER A 44 9.21 1.39 7.91
C SER A 44 8.48 0.04 7.85
N TYR A 45 8.80 -0.87 8.79
CA TYR A 45 8.11 -2.15 8.93
C TYR A 45 6.63 -1.97 9.32
N GLU A 46 6.36 -1.14 10.35
CA GLU A 46 4.99 -0.83 10.78
C GLU A 46 4.19 -0.15 9.66
N ILE A 47 4.82 0.77 8.91
CA ILE A 47 4.19 1.45 7.78
C ILE A 47 3.83 0.44 6.68
N LEU A 48 4.76 -0.44 6.29
CA LEU A 48 4.50 -1.43 5.24
C LEU A 48 3.43 -2.45 5.66
N HIS A 49 3.44 -2.88 6.92
CA HIS A 49 2.38 -3.75 7.47
C HIS A 49 1.00 -3.08 7.36
N HIS A 50 0.88 -1.81 7.75
CA HIS A 50 -0.32 -1.00 7.56
C HIS A 50 -0.74 -0.93 6.08
N MET A 51 0.20 -0.66 5.19
CA MET A 51 -0.07 -0.57 3.76
C MET A 51 -0.62 -1.89 3.19
N ILE A 52 -0.10 -3.04 3.61
CA ILE A 52 -0.54 -4.36 3.15
C ILE A 52 -1.99 -4.62 3.56
N ILE A 53 -2.36 -4.31 4.81
CA ILE A 53 -3.73 -4.51 5.30
C ILE A 53 -4.72 -3.69 4.46
N TRP A 54 -4.44 -2.40 4.26
CA TRP A 54 -5.32 -1.55 3.48
C TRP A 54 -5.32 -1.89 1.99
N GLN A 55 -4.17 -2.30 1.43
CA GLN A 55 -4.10 -2.73 0.03
C GLN A 55 -4.95 -3.97 -0.22
N ASP A 56 -4.98 -4.94 0.70
CA ASP A 56 -5.87 -6.11 0.63
C ASP A 56 -7.35 -5.68 0.62
N ILE A 57 -7.74 -4.76 1.51
CA ILE A 57 -9.10 -4.20 1.55
C ILE A 57 -9.44 -3.49 0.23
N PHE A 58 -8.55 -2.64 -0.28
CA PHE A 58 -8.77 -1.92 -1.53
C PHE A 58 -8.90 -2.87 -2.72
N LEU A 59 -8.08 -3.91 -2.77
CA LEU A 59 -8.11 -4.92 -3.81
C LEU A 59 -9.42 -5.73 -3.78
N LYS A 60 -9.87 -6.14 -2.60
CA LYS A 60 -11.17 -6.79 -2.41
C LYS A 60 -12.32 -5.90 -2.88
N ASN A 61 -12.31 -4.60 -2.55
CA ASN A 61 -13.31 -3.67 -3.03
C ASN A 61 -13.31 -3.52 -4.55
N ILE A 62 -12.13 -3.48 -5.19
CA ILE A 62 -12.00 -3.47 -6.66
C ILE A 62 -12.66 -4.70 -7.28
N LYS A 63 -12.57 -5.86 -6.62
CA LYS A 63 -13.14 -7.13 -7.06
C LYS A 63 -14.59 -7.36 -6.63
N ASP A 64 -15.22 -6.40 -5.93
CA ASP A 64 -16.53 -6.53 -5.28
C ASP A 64 -16.60 -7.70 -4.27
N GLU A 65 -15.49 -8.03 -3.62
CA GLU A 65 -15.42 -9.03 -2.56
C GLU A 65 -15.79 -8.43 -1.20
N PRO A 66 -16.41 -9.20 -0.29
CA PRO A 66 -16.71 -8.73 1.07
C PRO A 66 -15.47 -8.30 1.83
N THR A 67 -15.58 -7.19 2.55
CA THR A 67 -14.50 -6.64 3.37
C THR A 67 -14.97 -6.37 4.80
N ASP A 68 -14.10 -6.64 5.76
CA ASP A 68 -14.30 -6.25 7.16
C ASP A 68 -13.50 -4.97 7.44
N TRP A 69 -14.15 -3.83 7.24
CA TRP A 69 -13.56 -2.51 7.45
C TRP A 69 -13.29 -2.20 8.92
N GLU A 70 -14.13 -2.68 9.82
CA GLU A 70 -13.96 -2.44 11.26
C GLU A 70 -12.73 -3.17 11.75
N GLU A 71 -12.59 -4.44 11.40
CA GLU A 71 -11.41 -5.24 11.75
C GLU A 71 -10.14 -4.67 11.07
N ALA A 72 -10.20 -4.32 9.79
CA ALA A 72 -9.05 -3.69 9.11
C ALA A 72 -8.63 -2.38 9.78
N ASN A 73 -9.58 -1.52 10.15
CA ASN A 73 -9.28 -0.29 10.86
C ASN A 73 -8.64 -0.56 12.22
N ARG A 74 -9.16 -1.53 12.98
CA ARG A 74 -8.61 -1.90 14.28
C ARG A 74 -7.15 -2.35 14.16
N ILE A 75 -6.86 -3.32 13.31
CA ILE A 75 -5.51 -3.90 13.18
C ILE A 75 -4.51 -2.97 12.49
N ALA A 76 -4.96 -2.16 11.53
CA ALA A 76 -4.08 -1.27 10.77
C ALA A 76 -3.85 0.08 11.42
N ASN A 77 -4.72 0.56 12.30
CA ASN A 77 -4.63 1.89 12.90
C ASN A 77 -4.57 1.83 14.43
N GLU A 78 -5.57 1.25 15.09
CA GLU A 78 -5.69 1.30 16.56
C GLU A 78 -4.66 0.40 17.24
N GLU A 79 -4.43 -0.79 16.70
CA GLU A 79 -3.50 -1.79 17.24
C GLU A 79 -2.24 -1.97 16.39
N LEU A 80 -1.95 -1.05 15.45
CA LEU A 80 -0.89 -1.19 14.45
C LEU A 80 0.46 -1.63 15.02
N THR A 81 0.92 -1.00 16.09
CA THR A 81 2.23 -1.35 16.69
C THR A 81 2.22 -2.76 17.26
N GLN A 82 1.10 -3.22 17.83
CA GLN A 82 0.99 -4.56 18.37
C GLN A 82 0.92 -5.60 17.27
N THR A 83 0.06 -5.40 16.28
CA THR A 83 -0.10 -6.33 15.14
C THR A 83 1.16 -6.40 14.28
N ALA A 84 1.90 -5.30 14.12
CA ALA A 84 3.19 -5.30 13.44
C ALA A 84 4.26 -6.10 14.20
N LYS A 85 4.28 -6.06 15.54
CA LYS A 85 5.18 -6.90 16.36
C LYS A 85 4.86 -8.39 16.23
N GLU A 86 3.58 -8.73 16.18
CA GLU A 86 3.14 -10.12 15.95
C GLU A 86 3.56 -10.58 14.56
N MET A 87 3.38 -9.73 13.54
CA MET A 87 3.82 -10.01 12.17
C MET A 87 5.34 -10.14 12.08
N LEU A 88 6.12 -9.33 12.82
CA LEU A 88 7.58 -9.38 12.84
C LEU A 88 8.12 -10.74 13.33
N SER A 89 7.37 -11.43 14.19
CA SER A 89 7.72 -12.80 14.63
C SER A 89 7.47 -13.87 13.54
N GLN A 90 6.75 -13.53 12.48
CA GLN A 90 6.32 -14.44 11.42
C GLN A 90 6.97 -14.14 10.07
N LYS A 91 7.25 -12.85 9.77
CA LYS A 91 7.75 -12.41 8.46
C LYS A 91 8.90 -11.43 8.58
N THR A 92 9.89 -11.60 7.73
CA THR A 92 10.96 -10.63 7.53
C THR A 92 10.47 -9.42 6.72
N TRP A 93 11.29 -8.37 6.65
CA TRP A 93 11.04 -7.23 5.77
C TRP A 93 10.85 -7.64 4.31
N ASP A 94 11.74 -8.48 3.78
CA ASP A 94 11.69 -8.91 2.38
C ASP A 94 10.39 -9.67 2.07
N GLN A 95 9.92 -10.51 2.99
CA GLN A 95 8.64 -11.21 2.85
C GLN A 95 7.43 -10.26 2.86
N LEU A 96 7.48 -9.18 3.65
CA LEU A 96 6.44 -8.14 3.58
C LEU A 96 6.48 -7.38 2.24
N VAL A 97 7.68 -7.06 1.75
CA VAL A 97 7.84 -6.43 0.43
C VAL A 97 7.31 -7.33 -0.68
N GLU A 98 7.56 -8.63 -0.61
CA GLU A 98 7.00 -9.61 -1.55
C GLU A 98 5.46 -9.65 -1.51
N ASP A 99 4.87 -9.68 -0.31
CA ASP A 99 3.41 -9.66 -0.14
C ASP A 99 2.78 -8.38 -0.72
N PHE A 100 3.36 -7.23 -0.41
CA PHE A 100 2.91 -5.95 -0.96
C PHE A 100 3.04 -5.93 -2.49
N THR A 101 4.18 -6.36 -3.02
CA THR A 101 4.43 -6.36 -4.47
C THR A 101 3.43 -7.24 -5.19
N ARG A 102 3.14 -8.44 -4.66
CA ARG A 102 2.16 -9.36 -5.25
C ARG A 102 0.77 -8.73 -5.37
N SER A 103 0.26 -8.13 -4.30
CA SER A 103 -1.06 -7.49 -4.32
C SER A 103 -1.08 -6.20 -5.15
N PHE A 104 0.03 -5.45 -5.19
CA PHE A 104 0.21 -4.30 -6.06
C PHE A 104 0.17 -4.68 -7.54
N ASP A 105 0.87 -5.75 -7.92
CA ASP A 105 0.88 -6.27 -9.29
C ASP A 105 -0.48 -6.87 -9.68
N GLU A 106 -1.20 -7.49 -8.75
CA GLU A 106 -2.58 -7.93 -8.97
C GLU A 106 -3.49 -6.73 -9.29
N ALA A 107 -3.46 -5.67 -8.48
CA ALA A 107 -4.24 -4.47 -8.72
C ALA A 107 -3.93 -3.83 -10.09
N LYS A 108 -2.65 -3.81 -10.48
CA LYS A 108 -2.20 -3.31 -11.78
C LYS A 108 -2.70 -4.18 -12.93
N THR A 109 -2.68 -5.51 -12.77
CA THR A 109 -3.13 -6.45 -13.80
C THR A 109 -4.64 -6.38 -14.00
N LEU A 110 -5.43 -6.16 -12.97
CA LEU A 110 -6.88 -5.99 -13.09
C LEU A 110 -7.26 -4.83 -14.00
N LEU A 111 -6.43 -3.80 -14.14
CA LEU A 111 -6.65 -2.68 -15.07
C LEU A 111 -6.71 -3.13 -16.54
N ASP A 112 -6.21 -4.30 -16.89
CA ASP A 112 -6.28 -4.81 -18.25
C ASP A 112 -7.71 -5.21 -18.67
N THR A 113 -8.59 -5.49 -17.71
CA THR A 113 -9.92 -6.04 -17.95
C THR A 113 -11.05 -5.34 -17.20
N ILE A 114 -10.75 -4.53 -16.18
CA ILE A 114 -11.78 -3.94 -15.32
C ILE A 114 -12.43 -2.72 -15.98
N ASP A 115 -13.74 -2.59 -15.79
CA ASP A 115 -14.48 -1.37 -16.12
C ASP A 115 -14.38 -0.38 -14.94
N LEU A 116 -13.56 0.65 -15.10
CA LEU A 116 -13.35 1.69 -14.09
C LEU A 116 -14.60 2.53 -13.82
N SER A 117 -15.57 2.56 -14.71
CA SER A 117 -16.84 3.27 -14.54
C SER A 117 -17.86 2.46 -13.74
N LYS A 118 -17.68 1.14 -13.64
CA LYS A 118 -18.61 0.25 -12.92
C LYS A 118 -18.73 0.68 -11.46
N PRO A 119 -19.95 0.87 -10.92
CA PRO A 119 -20.15 1.12 -9.50
C PRO A 119 -19.74 -0.11 -8.68
N MET A 120 -19.00 0.12 -7.60
CA MET A 120 -18.72 -0.91 -6.60
C MET A 120 -19.97 -1.18 -5.76
N GLU A 121 -20.18 -2.42 -5.34
CA GLU A 121 -21.31 -2.83 -4.53
C GLU A 121 -20.98 -2.85 -3.02
N THR A 122 -19.68 -2.99 -2.69
CA THR A 122 -19.21 -3.19 -1.33
C THR A 122 -19.01 -1.90 -0.54
N PHE A 123 -19.24 -2.00 0.78
CA PHE A 123 -18.96 -0.93 1.73
C PHE A 123 -17.44 -0.65 1.82
N PRO A 124 -16.99 0.59 2.04
CA PRO A 124 -17.76 1.83 2.27
C PRO A 124 -18.03 2.64 0.99
N TYR A 125 -17.54 2.16 -0.14
CA TYR A 125 -17.57 2.91 -1.41
C TYR A 125 -18.71 2.49 -2.34
N GLY A 126 -19.71 1.77 -1.83
CA GLY A 126 -20.89 1.37 -2.59
C GLY A 126 -21.48 2.53 -3.41
N ASN A 127 -21.85 2.25 -4.64
CA ASN A 127 -22.31 3.22 -5.65
C ASN A 127 -21.25 4.24 -6.13
N LYS A 128 -19.97 4.09 -5.75
CA LYS A 128 -18.88 4.86 -6.35
C LYS A 128 -18.22 4.05 -7.47
N PRO A 129 -17.76 4.70 -8.56
CA PRO A 129 -17.09 3.98 -9.63
C PRO A 129 -15.80 3.33 -9.11
N THR A 130 -15.44 2.18 -9.67
CA THR A 130 -14.20 1.44 -9.35
C THR A 130 -12.95 2.32 -9.47
N LEU A 131 -12.96 3.28 -10.38
CA LEU A 131 -11.93 4.32 -10.49
C LEU A 131 -11.64 5.01 -9.14
N LYS A 132 -12.66 5.23 -8.30
CA LYS A 132 -12.48 5.85 -6.99
C LYS A 132 -11.53 5.03 -6.10
N MET A 133 -11.60 3.71 -6.16
CA MET A 133 -10.72 2.84 -5.36
C MET A 133 -9.27 2.92 -5.83
N TYR A 134 -9.01 2.99 -7.13
CA TYR A 134 -7.67 3.20 -7.64
C TYR A 134 -7.07 4.56 -7.23
N PHE A 135 -7.88 5.61 -7.17
CA PHE A 135 -7.43 6.88 -6.60
C PHE A 135 -7.07 6.75 -5.12
N VAL A 136 -7.91 6.09 -4.33
CA VAL A 136 -7.63 5.86 -2.90
C VAL A 136 -6.33 5.07 -2.73
N LEU A 137 -6.17 3.98 -3.46
CA LEU A 137 -4.97 3.14 -3.44
C LEU A 137 -3.71 3.95 -3.77
N ASN A 138 -3.74 4.71 -4.86
CA ASN A 138 -2.59 5.52 -5.28
C ASN A 138 -2.24 6.63 -4.26
N GLN A 139 -3.24 7.34 -3.75
CA GLN A 139 -3.03 8.39 -2.74
C GLN A 139 -2.47 7.80 -1.44
N HIS A 140 -3.01 6.66 -1.00
CA HIS A 140 -2.56 5.96 0.19
C HIS A 140 -1.09 5.51 0.06
N ASN A 141 -0.77 4.86 -1.06
CA ASN A 141 0.59 4.40 -1.31
C ASN A 141 1.58 5.58 -1.43
N SER A 142 1.20 6.67 -2.11
CA SER A 142 2.03 7.87 -2.22
C SER A 142 2.31 8.53 -0.87
N TYR A 143 1.28 8.61 -0.01
CA TYR A 143 1.43 9.17 1.34
C TYR A 143 2.41 8.35 2.19
N HIS A 144 2.26 7.04 2.21
CA HIS A 144 3.12 6.16 3.01
C HIS A 144 4.52 5.98 2.42
N MET A 145 4.66 6.05 1.09
CA MET A 145 5.96 6.16 0.44
C MET A 145 6.77 7.34 1.00
N GLY A 146 6.14 8.50 1.12
CA GLY A 146 6.79 9.68 1.70
C GLY A 146 7.23 9.47 3.15
N GLN A 147 6.49 8.71 3.95
CA GLN A 147 6.86 8.39 5.34
C GLN A 147 8.07 7.44 5.37
N ILE A 148 8.11 6.41 4.52
CA ILE A 148 9.26 5.48 4.42
C ILE A 148 10.51 6.24 3.93
N ILE A 149 10.40 7.11 2.93
CA ILE A 149 11.49 7.95 2.48
C ILE A 149 12.03 8.81 3.63
N LYS A 150 11.15 9.41 4.41
CA LYS A 150 11.54 10.22 5.58
C LYS A 150 12.35 9.39 6.61
N ASN A 151 11.95 8.16 6.90
CA ASN A 151 12.71 7.26 7.74
C ASN A 151 14.09 6.97 7.15
N ARG A 152 14.18 6.66 5.85
CA ARG A 152 15.43 6.39 5.14
C ARG A 152 16.38 7.59 5.11
N VAL A 153 15.83 8.80 4.92
CA VAL A 153 16.64 10.03 5.02
C VAL A 153 17.23 10.17 6.42
N ALA A 154 16.45 9.94 7.47
CA ALA A 154 16.93 10.00 8.85
C ALA A 154 18.00 8.94 9.17
N GLN A 155 17.97 7.80 8.48
CA GLN A 155 18.97 6.72 8.58
C GLN A 155 20.18 6.93 7.65
N GLY A 156 20.19 7.97 6.81
CA GLY A 156 21.26 8.20 5.83
C GLY A 156 21.30 7.16 4.69
N THR A 157 20.14 6.52 4.39
CA THR A 157 20.03 5.46 3.36
C THR A 157 19.23 5.90 2.13
N TRP A 158 18.96 7.19 2.00
CA TRP A 158 18.26 7.82 0.88
C TRP A 158 18.97 9.12 0.45
N PRO A 159 19.10 9.44 -0.86
CA PRO A 159 18.83 8.58 -2.03
C PRO A 159 19.78 7.40 -2.14
N LEU A 160 19.46 6.45 -2.98
CA LEU A 160 20.29 5.27 -3.26
C LEU A 160 21.51 5.64 -4.11
#